data_e9e889ac418a6729fbad3a5a4a9d6718
#
_entry.id   e9e889ac418a6729fbad3a5a4a9d6718
#
_cell.length_a   1.000
_cell.length_b   1.000
_cell.length_c   1.000
_cell.angle_alpha   90.00
_cell.angle_beta   90.00
_cell.angle_gamma   90.00
#
_symmetry.space_group_name_H-M   'P 1'
#
loop_
_entity.id
_entity.type
_entity.pdbx_description
1 polymer ?
#
loop_
_entity_poly.entity_id
_entity_poly.type
_entity_poly.pdbx_seq_one_letter_code
_entity_poly.pdbx_strand_id
1 'polypeptide(L)'
;MTKINKNLQISDVDKVLQDLIKIDFLWENSSTSTAFTSQKINLDLSKYNFVIIESFRYPKITNYRIITIIAKYTIGQIVYSDYEINQARAWNRDADVSPSGISFGNATINGATDNNALVPARIFGIC
;
A
#
# COMPACT_ATOMS: atom_id res chain seq x y z
N MET A 1 -9.66 -23.44 -18.06
CA MET A 1 -8.96 -22.38 -18.83
C MET A 1 -9.92 -21.74 -19.80
N THR A 2 -10.02 -20.44 -19.78
CA THR A 2 -10.90 -19.72 -20.70
C THR A 2 -10.29 -19.67 -22.09
N LYS A 3 -11.03 -20.13 -23.09
CA LYS A 3 -10.59 -20.02 -24.48
C LYS A 3 -10.70 -18.56 -24.94
N ILE A 4 -9.64 -18.03 -25.50
CA ILE A 4 -9.66 -16.72 -26.13
C ILE A 4 -10.25 -16.89 -27.53
N ASN A 5 -11.39 -16.27 -27.77
CA ASN A 5 -12.04 -16.28 -29.07
C ASN A 5 -11.38 -15.22 -29.98
N LYS A 6 -11.18 -15.55 -31.25
CA LYS A 6 -10.60 -14.61 -32.25
C LYS A 6 -11.42 -13.33 -32.41
N ASN A 7 -12.69 -13.32 -32.03
CA ASN A 7 -13.60 -12.17 -32.17
C ASN A 7 -13.72 -11.32 -30.90
N LEU A 8 -12.90 -11.60 -29.86
CA LEU A 8 -12.94 -10.81 -28.63
C LEU A 8 -12.52 -9.37 -28.89
N GLN A 9 -13.29 -8.44 -28.34
CA GLN A 9 -12.94 -7.03 -28.33
C GLN A 9 -11.88 -6.75 -27.24
N ILE A 10 -11.17 -5.63 -27.35
CA ILE A 10 -10.19 -5.21 -26.33
C ILE A 10 -10.87 -5.07 -24.96
N SER A 11 -12.10 -4.54 -24.90
CA SER A 11 -12.88 -4.46 -23.66
C SER A 11 -13.16 -5.82 -23.02
N ASP A 12 -13.33 -6.86 -23.84
CA ASP A 12 -13.55 -8.22 -23.34
C ASP A 12 -12.25 -8.82 -22.79
N VAL A 13 -11.11 -8.51 -23.40
CA VAL A 13 -9.79 -8.90 -22.92
C VAL A 13 -9.51 -8.26 -21.57
N ASP A 14 -9.79 -6.97 -21.40
CA ASP A 14 -9.64 -6.27 -20.12
C ASP A 14 -10.51 -6.90 -19.04
N LYS A 15 -11.74 -7.26 -19.36
CA LYS A 15 -12.64 -7.93 -18.42
C LYS A 15 -12.10 -9.30 -18.01
N VAL A 16 -11.58 -10.09 -18.95
CA VAL A 16 -10.96 -11.39 -18.65
C VAL A 16 -9.76 -11.21 -17.75
N LEU A 17 -8.91 -10.20 -18.00
CA LEU A 17 -7.77 -9.90 -17.14
C LEU A 17 -8.20 -9.47 -15.74
N GLN A 18 -9.25 -8.67 -15.62
CA GLN A 18 -9.80 -8.27 -14.32
C GLN A 18 -10.35 -9.46 -13.54
N ASP A 19 -10.96 -10.42 -14.22
CA ASP A 19 -11.45 -11.66 -13.60
C ASP A 19 -10.30 -12.56 -13.12
N LEU A 20 -9.12 -12.48 -13.78
CA LEU A 20 -7.93 -13.24 -13.40
C LEU A 20 -7.13 -12.58 -12.27
N ILE A 21 -7.15 -11.25 -12.20
CA ILE A 21 -6.45 -10.48 -11.18
C ILE A 21 -7.49 -9.92 -10.22
N LYS A 22 -7.64 -10.57 -9.07
CA LYS A 22 -8.58 -10.12 -8.04
C LYS A 22 -7.87 -9.17 -7.09
N ILE A 23 -8.30 -7.93 -7.09
CA ILE A 23 -7.85 -6.90 -6.16
C ILE A 23 -8.99 -6.64 -5.20
N ASP A 24 -8.78 -6.94 -3.93
CA ASP A 24 -9.74 -6.69 -2.88
C ASP A 24 -9.36 -5.41 -2.13
N PHE A 25 -10.33 -4.56 -1.89
CA PHE A 25 -10.20 -3.41 -1.00
C PHE A 25 -10.38 -3.87 0.44
N LEU A 26 -9.38 -3.65 1.29
CA LEU A 26 -9.35 -4.23 2.63
C LEU A 26 -9.54 -3.21 3.75
N TRP A 27 -9.02 -2.02 3.57
CA TRP A 27 -9.03 -1.03 4.63
C TRP A 27 -8.84 0.38 4.07
N GLU A 28 -9.50 1.34 4.70
CA GLU A 28 -9.36 2.76 4.42
C GLU A 28 -9.15 3.53 5.71
N ASN A 29 -8.19 4.45 5.69
CA ASN A 29 -7.98 5.35 6.80
C ASN A 29 -9.13 6.38 6.84
N SER A 30 -9.87 6.40 7.93
CA SER A 30 -11.00 7.32 8.11
C SER A 30 -10.57 8.80 8.20
N SER A 31 -9.29 9.05 8.52
CA SER A 31 -8.76 10.40 8.65
C SER A 31 -7.32 10.49 8.16
N THR A 32 -7.14 10.90 6.91
CA THR A 32 -5.82 11.22 6.36
C THR A 32 -5.34 12.61 6.74
N SER A 33 -6.11 13.33 7.57
CA SER A 33 -5.79 14.68 8.02
C SER A 33 -5.15 14.74 9.40
N THR A 34 -4.96 13.60 10.04
CA THR A 34 -4.31 13.49 11.34
C THR A 34 -3.04 12.65 11.24
N ALA A 35 -2.16 12.80 12.22
CA ALA A 35 -0.97 11.98 12.34
C ALA A 35 -1.36 10.49 12.44
N PHE A 36 -0.58 9.65 11.78
CA PHE A 36 -0.73 8.20 11.88
C PHE A 36 0.41 7.64 12.72
N THR A 37 0.12 7.37 13.97
CA THR A 37 1.10 6.85 14.93
C THR A 37 1.34 5.36 14.74
N SER A 38 2.41 4.85 15.32
CA SER A 38 2.73 3.42 15.33
C SER A 38 1.54 2.61 15.82
N GLN A 39 1.03 1.70 14.99
CA GLN A 39 -0.15 0.89 15.29
C GLN A 39 -0.27 -0.30 14.35
N LYS A 40 -1.04 -1.30 14.77
CA LYS A 40 -1.39 -2.43 13.94
C LYS A 40 -2.80 -2.28 13.38
N ILE A 41 -2.93 -2.50 12.08
CA ILE A 41 -4.21 -2.66 11.41
C ILE A 41 -4.49 -4.16 11.29
N ASN A 42 -5.54 -4.62 11.95
CA ASN A 42 -5.92 -6.04 11.95
C ASN A 42 -6.69 -6.37 10.68
N LEU A 43 -6.13 -7.25 9.87
CA LEU A 43 -6.69 -7.71 8.60
C LEU A 43 -6.33 -9.18 8.41
N ASP A 44 -7.25 -9.98 7.88
CA ASP A 44 -6.91 -11.32 7.43
C ASP A 44 -6.25 -11.25 6.06
N LEU A 45 -4.93 -11.36 6.04
CA LEU A 45 -4.11 -11.30 4.82
C LEU A 45 -3.67 -12.68 4.33
N SER A 46 -4.12 -13.74 4.99
CA SER A 46 -3.63 -15.10 4.75
C SER A 46 -3.83 -15.60 3.31
N LYS A 47 -4.88 -15.16 2.63
CA LYS A 47 -5.20 -15.62 1.27
C LYS A 47 -4.56 -14.78 0.15
N TYR A 48 -3.91 -13.67 0.48
CA TYR A 48 -3.35 -12.77 -0.53
C TYR A 48 -1.89 -13.10 -0.83
N ASN A 49 -1.51 -12.99 -2.08
CA ASN A 49 -0.13 -13.15 -2.52
C ASN A 49 0.64 -11.83 -2.46
N PHE A 50 -0.08 -10.71 -2.63
CA PHE A 50 0.49 -9.37 -2.53
C PHE A 50 -0.43 -8.48 -1.71
N VAL A 51 0.17 -7.54 -1.02
CA VAL A 51 -0.52 -6.46 -0.31
C VAL A 51 -0.04 -5.13 -0.88
N ILE A 52 -0.99 -4.24 -1.13
CA ILE A 52 -0.70 -2.90 -1.64
C ILE A 52 -1.05 -1.90 -0.54
N ILE A 53 -0.09 -1.07 -0.18
CA ILE A 53 -0.30 0.06 0.73
C ILE A 53 -0.20 1.34 -0.09
N GLU A 54 -1.29 2.10 -0.08
CA GLU A 54 -1.32 3.43 -0.67
C GLU A 54 -1.18 4.46 0.43
N SER A 55 -0.21 5.34 0.31
CA SER A 55 0.12 6.36 1.31
C SER A 55 0.19 7.74 0.68
N PHE A 56 -0.04 8.76 1.50
CA PHE A 56 0.14 10.14 1.06
C PHE A 56 1.55 10.62 1.38
N ARG A 57 2.10 11.41 0.48
CA ARG A 57 3.28 12.21 0.77
C ARG A 57 2.91 13.33 1.75
N TYR A 58 3.84 13.67 2.59
CA TYR A 58 3.71 14.78 3.53
C TYR A 58 3.65 16.14 2.82
N PRO A 59 2.87 17.10 3.33
CA PRO A 59 1.73 16.97 4.21
C PRO A 59 0.44 16.79 3.39
N LYS A 60 -0.08 15.62 3.24
CA LYS A 60 -1.39 15.34 2.62
C LYS A 60 -1.62 15.97 1.24
N ILE A 61 -0.63 15.92 0.40
CA ILE A 61 -0.82 16.35 -0.99
C ILE A 61 -1.65 15.26 -1.67
N THR A 62 -2.93 15.53 -1.87
CA THR A 62 -3.90 14.55 -2.40
C THR A 62 -3.57 14.05 -3.79
N ASN A 63 -2.78 14.79 -4.55
CA ASN A 63 -2.37 14.43 -5.90
C ASN A 63 -1.07 13.61 -5.95
N TYR A 64 -0.45 13.36 -4.81
CA TYR A 64 0.83 12.67 -4.74
C TYR A 64 0.70 11.47 -3.81
N ARG A 65 0.77 10.29 -4.39
CA ARG A 65 0.59 9.04 -3.66
C ARG A 65 1.78 8.15 -3.83
N ILE A 66 2.08 7.41 -2.79
CA ILE A 66 3.13 6.41 -2.78
C ILE A 66 2.46 5.05 -2.72
N ILE A 67 2.76 4.20 -3.71
CA ILE A 67 2.23 2.86 -3.79
C ILE A 67 3.34 1.89 -3.41
N THR A 68 3.10 1.12 -2.37
CA THR A 68 4.04 0.08 -1.91
C THR A 68 3.40 -1.29 -2.11
N ILE A 69 4.07 -2.16 -2.85
CA ILE A 69 3.61 -3.52 -3.13
C ILE A 69 4.50 -4.49 -2.37
N ILE A 70 3.89 -5.34 -1.57
CA ILE A 70 4.58 -6.26 -0.69
C ILE A 70 4.18 -7.68 -1.03
N ALA A 71 5.16 -8.54 -1.32
CA ALA A 71 4.92 -9.95 -1.58
C ALA A 71 4.65 -10.72 -0.28
N LYS A 72 3.74 -11.68 -0.32
CA LYS A 72 3.32 -12.51 0.81
C LYS A 72 4.50 -13.16 1.57
N TYR A 73 5.53 -13.54 0.84
CA TYR A 73 6.65 -14.28 1.42
C TYR A 73 7.83 -13.38 1.81
N THR A 74 7.62 -12.06 1.78
CA THR A 74 8.61 -11.16 2.33
C THR A 74 8.71 -11.38 3.83
N ILE A 75 9.91 -11.76 4.28
CA ILE A 75 10.17 -12.01 5.69
C ILE A 75 10.78 -10.74 6.28
N GLY A 76 10.19 -10.27 7.38
CA GLY A 76 10.70 -9.15 8.14
C GLY A 76 10.03 -7.82 7.80
N GLN A 77 10.64 -6.79 8.32
CA GLN A 77 10.16 -5.43 8.26
C GLN A 77 10.48 -4.78 6.92
N ILE A 78 9.52 -4.09 6.36
CA ILE A 78 9.69 -3.32 5.14
C ILE A 78 9.72 -1.85 5.51
N VAL A 79 10.62 -1.11 4.88
CA VAL A 79 10.67 0.34 4.99
C VAL A 79 10.26 0.93 3.65
N TYR A 80 9.20 1.73 3.64
CA TYR A 80 8.87 2.50 2.46
C TYR A 80 9.19 3.97 2.70
N SER A 81 9.55 4.64 1.61
CA SER A 81 10.21 5.94 1.69
C SER A 81 9.69 6.91 0.64
N ASP A 82 9.83 8.18 0.94
CA ASP A 82 9.73 9.26 -0.02
C ASP A 82 10.96 10.15 0.10
N TYR A 83 11.42 10.70 -1.00
CA TYR A 83 12.61 11.54 -1.02
C TYR A 83 12.37 12.81 -1.83
N GLU A 84 12.74 13.93 -1.27
CA GLU A 84 12.68 15.22 -1.95
C GLU A 84 14.10 15.74 -2.23
N ILE A 85 14.45 15.80 -3.50
CA ILE A 85 15.80 16.15 -3.95
C ILE A 85 16.14 17.61 -3.61
N ASN A 86 15.20 18.53 -3.85
CA ASN A 86 15.45 19.98 -3.71
C ASN A 86 15.81 20.41 -2.30
N GLN A 87 15.30 19.70 -1.29
CA GLN A 87 15.54 20.01 0.12
C GLN A 87 16.30 18.89 0.84
N ALA A 88 16.74 17.87 0.10
CA ALA A 88 17.47 16.72 0.64
C ALA A 88 16.75 16.10 1.85
N ARG A 89 15.42 15.93 1.76
CA ARG A 89 14.61 15.33 2.81
C ARG A 89 14.21 13.92 2.45
N ALA A 90 14.33 13.01 3.40
CA ALA A 90 13.89 11.63 3.28
C ALA A 90 12.90 11.30 4.41
N TRP A 91 11.73 10.84 4.03
CA TRP A 91 10.73 10.30 4.96
C TRP A 91 10.71 8.79 4.85
N ASN A 92 10.64 8.13 5.98
CA ASN A 92 10.60 6.68 6.07
C ASN A 92 9.51 6.23 7.03
N ARG A 93 8.85 5.13 6.71
CA ARG A 93 7.94 4.44 7.62
C ARG A 93 8.12 2.94 7.49
N ASP A 94 8.17 2.27 8.62
CA ASP A 94 8.26 0.81 8.67
C ASP A 94 6.87 0.18 8.56
N ALA A 95 6.81 -0.98 7.92
CA ALA A 95 5.63 -1.81 7.87
C ALA A 95 6.04 -3.27 7.99
N ASP A 96 5.38 -3.99 8.89
CA ASP A 96 5.55 -5.44 9.07
C ASP A 96 4.25 -6.14 8.73
N VAL A 97 4.25 -6.88 7.63
CA VAL A 97 3.09 -7.59 7.11
C VAL A 97 3.09 -9.01 7.64
N SER A 98 1.99 -9.40 8.26
CA SER A 98 1.76 -10.76 8.75
C SER A 98 0.40 -11.27 8.26
N PRO A 99 0.09 -12.59 8.42
CA PRO A 99 -1.23 -13.09 8.07
C PRO A 99 -2.38 -12.42 8.81
N SER A 100 -2.12 -11.80 9.96
CA SER A 100 -3.14 -11.16 10.80
C SER A 100 -3.25 -9.65 10.63
N GLY A 101 -2.42 -9.04 9.80
CA GLY A 101 -2.49 -7.59 9.55
C GLY A 101 -1.15 -6.95 9.27
N ILE A 102 -1.13 -5.64 9.37
CA ILE A 102 0.06 -4.83 9.13
C ILE A 102 0.36 -4.00 10.37
N SER A 103 1.57 -4.16 10.91
CA SER A 103 2.08 -3.32 11.99
C SER A 103 2.91 -2.19 11.40
N PHE A 104 2.40 -0.97 11.51
CA PHE A 104 3.10 0.21 11.06
C PHE A 104 3.94 0.80 12.19
N GLY A 105 5.18 1.18 11.88
CA GLY A 105 6.01 1.99 12.76
C GLY A 105 5.69 3.47 12.62
N ASN A 106 6.36 4.28 13.42
CA ASN A 106 6.31 5.73 13.26
C ASN A 106 7.03 6.16 11.97
N ALA A 107 6.50 7.17 11.31
CA ALA A 107 7.23 7.81 10.23
C ALA A 107 8.33 8.71 10.79
N THR A 108 9.42 8.82 10.06
CA THR A 108 10.55 9.66 10.42
C THR A 108 10.98 10.53 9.24
N ILE A 109 11.52 11.68 9.55
CA ILE A 109 12.22 12.54 8.61
C ILE A 109 13.61 12.81 9.16
N ASN A 110 14.66 12.44 8.42
CA ASN A 110 16.05 12.59 8.83
C ASN A 110 16.30 12.06 10.27
N GLY A 111 15.64 10.95 10.61
CA GLY A 111 15.74 10.31 11.92
C GLY A 111 14.80 10.84 13.01
N ALA A 112 14.14 11.97 12.80
CA ALA A 112 13.15 12.50 13.74
C ALA A 112 11.75 12.01 13.43
N THR A 113 10.93 11.76 14.45
CA THR A 113 9.55 11.31 14.27
C THR A 113 8.70 12.37 13.59
N ASP A 114 8.00 11.97 12.53
CA ASP A 114 7.05 12.82 11.79
C ASP A 114 5.88 11.99 11.30
N ASN A 115 4.90 11.76 12.14
CA ASN A 115 3.76 10.89 11.84
C ASN A 115 2.69 11.52 10.93
N ASN A 116 2.91 12.74 10.48
CA ASN A 116 2.13 13.33 9.39
C ASN A 116 2.62 12.90 8.01
N ALA A 117 3.80 12.27 7.94
CA ALA A 117 4.38 11.80 6.69
C ALA A 117 3.97 10.36 6.40
N LEU A 118 3.93 9.99 5.11
CA LEU A 118 3.68 8.64 4.65
C LEU A 118 2.47 8.00 5.33
N VAL A 119 1.39 8.76 5.46
CA VAL A 119 0.16 8.32 6.14
C VAL A 119 -0.52 7.26 5.28
N PRO A 120 -0.70 6.02 5.78
CA PRO A 120 -1.44 5.01 5.05
C PRO A 120 -2.87 5.47 4.79
N ALA A 121 -3.32 5.37 3.55
CA ALA A 121 -4.66 5.79 3.14
C ALA A 121 -5.56 4.60 2.87
N ARG A 122 -5.08 3.65 2.08
CA ARG A 122 -5.84 2.46 1.69
C ARG A 122 -4.92 1.25 1.62
N ILE A 123 -5.50 0.08 1.91
CA ILE A 123 -4.83 -1.20 1.80
C ILE A 123 -5.66 -2.11 0.89
N PHE A 124 -4.98 -2.76 -0.04
CA PHE A 124 -5.56 -3.72 -0.97
C PHE A 124 -4.81 -5.04 -0.88
N GLY A 125 -5.50 -6.13 -1.23
CA GLY A 125 -4.89 -7.44 -1.38
C GLY A 125 -5.06 -7.97 -2.79
N ILE A 126 -4.06 -8.68 -3.29
CA ILE A 126 -4.09 -9.37 -4.59
C ILE A 126 -3.95 -10.85 -4.33
N CYS A 127 -4.92 -11.61 -4.82
CA CYS A 127 -4.89 -13.08 -4.75
C CYS A 127 -3.94 -13.68 -5.77
#